data_4b37aa347959eda3c9ea0c04c2804e83
#
_entry.id   4b37aa347959eda3c9ea0c04c2804e83
#
_cell.length_a   1.000
_cell.length_b   1.000
_cell.length_c   1.000
_cell.angle_alpha   90.00
_cell.angle_beta   90.00
_cell.angle_gamma   90.00
#
_symmetry.space_group_name_H-M   'P 1'
#
loop_
_entity.id
_entity.type
_entity.pdbx_description
1 polymer ?
#
loop_
_entity_poly.entity_id
_entity_poly.type
_entity_poly.pdbx_seq_one_letter_code
_entity_poly.pdbx_strand_id
1 'polypeptide(L)'
;RTLPHVMLIHGGGNAWWNYLRQARVLAQHYHVILPTLDGHGEEYRTPYVSTERTADQLMDYIQQHCGGHLFALCGVSLGGQIVMELLARKPDLTEKAIITRSP
;
A
#
# COMPACT_ATOMS: atom_id res chain seq x y z
N ARG A 1 -6.56 21.41 -6.70
CA ARG A 1 -6.64 20.94 -5.33
C ARG A 1 -6.38 19.44 -5.25
N THR A 2 -5.48 19.04 -4.37
CA THR A 2 -5.06 17.65 -4.27
C THR A 2 -5.98 16.86 -3.34
N LEU A 3 -6.43 15.69 -3.79
CA LEU A 3 -7.21 14.80 -2.95
C LEU A 3 -6.28 14.08 -1.96
N PRO A 4 -6.79 13.72 -0.77
CA PRO A 4 -5.99 12.93 0.18
C PRO A 4 -5.60 11.59 -0.44
N HIS A 5 -4.41 11.11 -0.09
CA HIS A 5 -3.87 9.87 -0.64
C HIS A 5 -4.24 8.66 0.22
N VAL A 6 -4.74 7.62 -0.42
CA VAL A 6 -5.08 6.34 0.24
C VAL A 6 -4.31 5.23 -0.48
N MET A 7 -3.56 4.43 0.25
CA MET A 7 -2.81 3.30 -0.31
C MET A 7 -3.39 1.99 0.20
N LEU A 8 -3.65 1.06 -0.73
CA LEU A 8 -4.21 -0.26 -0.42
C LEU A 8 -3.20 -1.32 -0.87
N ILE A 9 -2.61 -2.04 0.09
CA ILE A 9 -1.57 -3.04 -0.20
C ILE A 9 -2.17 -4.44 -0.13
N HIS A 10 -2.09 -5.16 -1.24
CA HIS A 10 -2.69 -6.50 -1.37
C HIS A 10 -1.94 -7.56 -0.55
N GLY A 11 -2.59 -8.71 -0.37
CA GLY A 11 -1.99 -9.83 0.33
C GLY A 11 -1.12 -10.69 -0.58
N GLY A 12 -0.45 -11.67 0.01
CA GLY A 12 0.39 -12.60 -0.73
C GLY A 12 -0.42 -13.39 -1.73
N GLY A 13 0.12 -13.57 -2.94
CA GLY A 13 -0.58 -14.28 -4.01
C GLY A 13 -1.62 -13.47 -4.73
N ASN A 14 -1.86 -12.23 -4.31
CA ASN A 14 -2.86 -11.35 -4.90
C ASN A 14 -2.18 -10.22 -5.68
N ALA A 15 -2.97 -9.24 -6.09
CA ALA A 15 -2.46 -8.07 -6.78
C ALA A 15 -3.43 -6.91 -6.59
N TRP A 16 -3.10 -5.76 -7.17
CA TRP A 16 -3.88 -4.53 -6.98
C TRP A 16 -5.36 -4.71 -7.36
N TRP A 17 -5.67 -5.55 -8.34
CA TRP A 17 -7.06 -5.71 -8.80
C TRP A 17 -7.97 -6.33 -7.74
N ASN A 18 -7.44 -6.91 -6.69
CA ASN A 18 -8.24 -7.42 -5.58
C ASN A 18 -8.96 -6.29 -4.83
N TYR A 19 -8.47 -5.05 -5.00
CA TYR A 19 -9.08 -3.87 -4.39
C TYR A 19 -9.90 -3.04 -5.37
N LEU A 20 -10.10 -3.52 -6.59
CA LEU A 20 -10.69 -2.69 -7.64
C LEU A 20 -12.05 -2.10 -7.27
N ARG A 21 -12.90 -2.91 -6.63
CA ARG A 21 -14.22 -2.43 -6.22
C ARG A 21 -14.13 -1.32 -5.19
N GLN A 22 -13.30 -1.52 -4.17
CA GLN A 22 -13.09 -0.53 -3.12
C GLN A 22 -12.45 0.73 -3.71
N ALA A 23 -11.50 0.55 -4.61
CA ALA A 23 -10.81 1.67 -5.22
C ALA A 23 -11.77 2.55 -6.02
N ARG A 24 -12.71 1.97 -6.74
CA ARG A 24 -13.68 2.73 -7.52
C ARG A 24 -14.54 3.63 -6.64
N VAL A 25 -14.92 3.12 -5.47
CA VAL A 25 -15.71 3.91 -4.53
C VAL A 25 -14.86 5.02 -3.91
N LEU A 26 -13.65 4.66 -3.46
CA LEU A 26 -12.77 5.62 -2.80
C LEU A 26 -12.26 6.70 -3.75
N ALA A 27 -12.07 6.37 -5.02
CA ALA A 27 -11.53 7.32 -6.00
C ALA A 27 -12.44 8.53 -6.22
N GLN A 28 -13.67 8.46 -5.77
CA GLN A 28 -14.59 9.62 -5.86
C GLN A 28 -14.15 10.73 -4.91
N HIS A 29 -13.44 10.39 -3.84
CA HIS A 29 -13.06 11.34 -2.79
C HIS A 29 -11.58 11.35 -2.45
N TYR A 30 -10.82 10.36 -2.95
CA TYR A 30 -9.42 10.18 -2.58
C TYR A 30 -8.59 9.85 -3.81
N HIS A 31 -7.30 10.13 -3.71
CA HIS A 31 -6.33 9.64 -4.68
C HIS A 31 -5.90 8.24 -4.22
N VAL A 32 -6.40 7.21 -4.89
CA VAL A 32 -6.17 5.82 -4.49
C VAL A 32 -4.93 5.26 -5.17
N ILE A 33 -4.05 4.64 -4.40
CA ILE A 33 -2.80 4.04 -4.88
C ILE A 33 -2.88 2.54 -4.63
N LEU A 34 -2.70 1.75 -5.69
CA LEU A 34 -2.79 0.29 -5.63
C LEU A 34 -1.48 -0.31 -6.12
N PRO A 35 -0.44 -0.39 -5.27
CA PRO A 35 0.82 -0.96 -5.71
C PRO A 35 0.71 -2.46 -5.95
N THR A 36 1.44 -2.96 -6.93
CA THR A 36 1.62 -4.39 -7.13
C THR A 36 2.98 -4.76 -6.56
N LEU A 37 3.00 -5.67 -5.59
CA LEU A 37 4.24 -6.08 -4.94
C LEU A 37 5.08 -6.95 -5.88
N ASP A 38 6.40 -6.89 -5.72
CA ASP A 38 7.32 -7.75 -6.48
C ASP A 38 6.91 -9.21 -6.29
N GLY A 39 6.98 -9.98 -7.37
CA GLY A 39 6.61 -11.39 -7.35
C GLY A 39 5.12 -11.66 -7.43
N HIS A 40 4.30 -10.62 -7.58
CA HIS A 40 2.84 -10.74 -7.60
C HIS A 40 2.25 -10.05 -8.83
N GLY A 41 1.12 -10.57 -9.31
CA GLY A 41 0.38 -9.95 -10.40
C GLY A 41 1.26 -9.67 -11.61
N GLU A 42 1.29 -8.43 -12.05
CA GLU A 42 2.07 -8.00 -13.20
C GLU A 42 3.57 -8.05 -12.95
N GLU A 43 3.98 -8.08 -11.68
CA GLU A 43 5.38 -8.11 -11.28
C GLU A 43 5.85 -9.53 -10.91
N TYR A 44 5.18 -10.56 -11.42
CA TYR A 44 5.47 -11.93 -11.01
C TYR A 44 6.89 -12.37 -11.36
N ARG A 45 7.53 -11.72 -12.32
CA ARG A 45 8.91 -12.06 -12.73
C ARG A 45 9.99 -11.40 -11.86
N THR A 46 9.59 -10.38 -11.08
CA THR A 46 10.52 -9.71 -10.18
C THR A 46 10.45 -10.39 -8.81
N PRO A 47 11.54 -11.01 -8.32
CA PRO A 47 11.47 -11.74 -7.06
C PRO A 47 11.09 -10.86 -5.89
N TYR A 48 10.22 -11.37 -5.03
CA TYR A 48 9.95 -10.73 -3.75
C TYR A 48 11.10 -11.07 -2.82
N VAL A 49 11.82 -10.07 -2.35
CA VAL A 49 13.01 -10.27 -1.53
C VAL A 49 12.69 -10.25 -0.04
N SER A 50 12.03 -9.20 0.42
CA SER A 50 11.72 -9.06 1.85
C SER A 50 10.71 -7.95 2.07
N THR A 51 10.10 -7.97 3.26
CA THR A 51 9.20 -6.90 3.69
C THR A 51 9.96 -5.58 3.79
N GLU A 52 11.20 -5.63 4.26
CA GLU A 52 12.04 -4.43 4.39
C GLU A 52 12.30 -3.78 3.04
N ARG A 53 12.63 -4.57 2.02
CA ARG A 53 12.88 -4.04 0.69
C ARG A 53 11.62 -3.44 0.09
N THR A 54 10.49 -4.11 0.25
CA THR A 54 9.21 -3.60 -0.24
C THR A 54 8.86 -2.29 0.46
N ALA A 55 9.11 -2.21 1.78
CA ALA A 55 8.88 -0.98 2.52
C ALA A 55 9.77 0.15 2.02
N ASP A 56 11.04 -0.14 1.68
CA ASP A 56 11.94 0.86 1.09
C ASP A 56 11.35 1.42 -0.20
N GLN A 57 10.85 0.55 -1.08
CA GLN A 57 10.27 0.97 -2.35
C GLN A 57 9.03 1.83 -2.14
N LEU A 58 8.17 1.44 -1.22
CA LEU A 58 6.94 2.19 -0.95
C LEU A 58 7.22 3.51 -0.26
N MET A 59 8.21 3.56 0.64
CA MET A 59 8.60 4.81 1.28
C MET A 59 9.11 5.82 0.24
N ASP A 60 9.92 5.35 -0.72
CA ASP A 60 10.40 6.22 -1.79
C ASP A 60 9.23 6.76 -2.61
N TYR A 61 8.27 5.89 -2.95
CA TYR A 61 7.10 6.31 -3.72
C TYR A 61 6.30 7.37 -2.96
N ILE A 62 6.04 7.12 -1.68
CA ILE A 62 5.27 8.03 -0.85
C ILE A 62 5.97 9.40 -0.73
N GLN A 63 7.31 9.38 -0.56
CA GLN A 63 8.08 10.59 -0.49
C GLN A 63 7.99 11.40 -1.79
N GLN A 64 8.08 10.72 -2.94
CA GLN A 64 8.13 11.39 -4.22
C GLN A 64 6.76 11.83 -4.73
N HIS A 65 5.72 11.07 -4.43
CA HIS A 65 4.40 11.28 -5.05
C HIS A 65 3.31 11.67 -4.08
N CYS A 66 3.52 11.53 -2.78
CA CYS A 66 2.49 11.81 -1.78
C CYS A 66 2.93 12.84 -0.74
N GLY A 67 4.07 13.48 -0.96
CA GLY A 67 4.59 14.46 -0.01
C GLY A 67 5.04 13.85 1.32
N GLY A 68 5.31 12.55 1.33
CA GLY A 68 5.80 11.86 2.53
C GLY A 68 4.71 11.49 3.53
N HIS A 69 3.43 11.60 3.15
CA HIS A 69 2.32 11.37 4.09
C HIS A 69 1.10 10.83 3.35
N LEU A 70 0.33 9.98 4.04
CA LEU A 70 -0.92 9.41 3.51
C LEU A 70 -2.07 9.72 4.45
N PHE A 71 -3.28 9.84 3.90
CA PHE A 71 -4.47 9.92 4.72
C PHE A 71 -4.81 8.56 5.34
N ALA A 72 -4.76 7.49 4.52
CA ALA A 72 -5.03 6.14 5.01
C ALA A 72 -4.10 5.13 4.35
N LEU A 73 -3.72 4.12 5.10
CA LEU A 73 -2.84 3.06 4.66
C LEU A 73 -3.45 1.74 5.10
N CYS A 74 -3.80 0.90 4.13
CA CYS A 74 -4.51 -0.36 4.38
C CYS A 74 -3.72 -1.54 3.85
N GLY A 75 -3.71 -2.65 4.57
CA GLY A 75 -3.01 -3.85 4.13
C GLY A 75 -3.72 -5.11 4.59
N VAL A 76 -3.66 -6.15 3.75
CA VAL A 76 -4.27 -7.46 4.03
C VAL A 76 -3.17 -8.49 4.08
N SER A 77 -3.08 -9.27 5.16
CA SER A 77 -2.13 -10.37 5.32
C SER A 77 -0.69 -9.88 5.11
N LEU A 78 -0.01 -10.27 4.02
CA LEU A 78 1.33 -9.77 3.71
C LEU A 78 1.34 -8.25 3.64
N GLY A 79 0.33 -7.65 3.01
CA GLY A 79 0.19 -6.21 2.96
C GLY A 79 0.12 -5.60 4.35
N GLY A 80 -0.51 -6.28 5.30
CA GLY A 80 -0.57 -5.83 6.68
C GLY A 80 0.81 -5.82 7.34
N GLN A 81 1.64 -6.82 7.06
CA GLN A 81 3.01 -6.85 7.56
C GLN A 81 3.82 -5.67 7.03
N ILE A 82 3.60 -5.34 5.75
CA ILE A 82 4.27 -4.20 5.13
C ILE A 82 3.82 -2.89 5.77
N VAL A 83 2.52 -2.75 6.05
CA VAL A 83 2.00 -1.58 6.75
C VAL A 83 2.68 -1.42 8.11
N MET A 84 2.83 -2.52 8.85
CA MET A 84 3.48 -2.48 10.17
C MET A 84 4.94 -2.04 10.05
N GLU A 85 5.64 -2.52 9.03
CA GLU A 85 7.04 -2.12 8.80
C GLU A 85 7.12 -0.62 8.49
N LEU A 86 6.22 -0.13 7.63
CA LEU A 86 6.18 1.30 7.29
C LEU A 86 5.93 2.16 8.52
N LEU A 87 5.00 1.75 9.37
CA LEU A 87 4.67 2.50 10.58
C LEU A 87 5.81 2.46 11.61
N ALA A 88 6.56 1.35 11.64
CA ALA A 88 7.72 1.25 12.53
C ALA A 88 8.80 2.25 12.12
N ARG A 89 8.94 2.50 10.81
CA ARG A 89 9.93 3.46 10.30
C ARG A 89 9.48 4.89 10.47
N LYS A 90 8.18 5.15 10.30
CA LYS A 90 7.63 6.51 10.38
C LYS A 90 6.23 6.43 10.99
N PRO A 91 6.12 6.53 12.32
CA PRO A 91 4.83 6.37 13.01
C PRO A 91 3.75 7.36 12.56
N ASP A 92 4.15 8.53 12.06
CA ASP A 92 3.20 9.54 11.59
C ASP A 92 3.01 9.53 10.08
N LEU A 93 3.35 8.42 9.41
CA LEU A 93 3.25 8.28 7.96
C LEU A 93 1.81 8.48 7.47
N THR A 94 0.84 8.03 8.23
CA THR A 94 -0.56 8.05 7.83
C THR A 94 -1.44 8.47 8.99
N GLU A 95 -2.58 9.08 8.69
CA GLU A 95 -3.55 9.43 9.72
C GLU A 95 -4.35 8.22 10.17
N LYS A 96 -4.60 7.26 9.27
CA LYS A 96 -5.36 6.05 9.57
C LYS A 96 -4.65 4.84 9.01
N ALA A 97 -4.60 3.76 9.78
CA ALA A 97 -4.02 2.51 9.34
C ALA A 97 -5.00 1.38 9.58
N ILE A 98 -5.22 0.54 8.57
CA ILE A 98 -6.14 -0.59 8.66
C ILE A 98 -5.37 -1.84 8.24
N ILE A 99 -5.31 -2.81 9.15
CA ILE A 99 -4.59 -4.06 8.91
C ILE A 99 -5.56 -5.21 9.12
N THR A 100 -5.69 -6.07 8.11
CA THR A 100 -6.53 -7.26 8.21
C THR A 100 -5.68 -8.50 7.97
N ARG A 101 -6.10 -9.63 8.51
CA ARG A 101 -5.33 -10.87 8.42
C ARG A 101 -5.60 -11.60 7.12
N SER A 102 -6.82 -11.65 6.72
CA SER A 102 -7.20 -12.38 5.53
C SER A 102 -8.52 -11.87 5.02
N PRO A 103 -8.77 -12.15 3.75
CA PRO A 103 -10.06 -11.79 3.16
C PRO A 103 -11.18 -12.61 3.78
#